data_3091970f977bcbfcf7381202272e92fb
#
_entry.id   3091970f977bcbfcf7381202272e92fb
#
_cell.length_a   1.000
_cell.length_b   1.000
_cell.length_c   1.000
_cell.angle_alpha   90.00
_cell.angle_beta   90.00
_cell.angle_gamma   90.00
#
_symmetry.space_group_name_H-M   'P 1'
#
loop_
_entity.id
_entity.type
_entity.pdbx_description
1 polymer ?
#
loop_
_entity_poly.entity_id
_entity_poly.type
_entity_poly.pdbx_seq_one_letter_code
_entity_poly.pdbx_strand_id
1 'polypeptide(L)'
;MMFSYIEKIASLMSEADKDEYRRIYAPRVVAVPPADSRRDICVCEDGEIRAYGVRNKKNPFDEESGERMYIYSRDGGLTWKAHKAEAGDIGACVKIPWTGKYVTIFVMKNEKNGKPVTCRLLSNIGPGDTAPDIAPIPGATICIDVFQPYMLDDVRRIVCAAYHRDSVGCYHPHILISDDDGMSFSVKDLTSPPRFEIKWPHKGPRWENNGSEPSLTRLADGRLWMVIRTSQDYMYEYFSSDNGDSWQGPMQSRFHMTLTTPFVYTLRDGRTLLFWNNTHPLPEIDKETFEPRISEDGRKGIWEDVFTNRDISHAAVTEDSGKTFIGCRETYMSPIRNSVYYRSAGNYNSSADKSAHQHQAIELPYGKILLSVGQHEVTRRILIFDVRWLYEKERSELFREGLEHVSTHGYIKSYCESHTNEGPGHCQWNRVSTVYPVPDPSGNSYREVQQFVYSDDPRLVSGLSGMAWNYPACESGHIELELYRAKSGLRISLADTWINPTDETVYAFAKFSFEADESVLPEKEWITLWIEFDTVKGKLEYGIGDKKIGEADKLSDAPLGVSYLHLQTLARERDFEGAYLREIRKS
;
A
#
# COMPACT_ATOMS: atom_id res chain seq x y z
N MET A 1 -28.09 7.41 17.15
CA MET A 1 -28.04 7.98 18.52
C MET A 1 -26.61 8.01 19.10
N MET A 2 -25.79 7.00 18.90
CA MET A 2 -24.40 6.97 19.43
C MET A 2 -23.48 8.01 18.72
N PHE A 3 -23.63 8.21 17.43
CA PHE A 3 -22.86 9.21 16.67
C PHE A 3 -23.11 10.65 17.11
N SER A 4 -24.36 11.04 17.39
CA SER A 4 -24.68 12.40 17.84
C SER A 4 -24.10 12.73 19.23
N TYR A 5 -23.88 11.73 20.07
CA TYR A 5 -23.24 11.91 21.38
C TYR A 5 -21.73 12.10 21.24
N ILE A 6 -21.12 11.34 20.35
CA ILE A 6 -19.69 11.43 20.03
C ILE A 6 -19.35 12.78 19.40
N GLU A 7 -20.13 13.21 18.42
CA GLU A 7 -20.00 14.53 17.79
C GLU A 7 -20.17 15.68 18.80
N LYS A 8 -21.10 15.53 19.74
CA LYS A 8 -21.31 16.50 20.81
C LYS A 8 -20.12 16.60 21.76
N ILE A 9 -19.52 15.48 22.14
CA ILE A 9 -18.31 15.47 22.98
C ILE A 9 -17.15 16.08 22.19
N ALA A 10 -16.95 15.71 20.93
CA ALA A 10 -15.89 16.25 20.09
C ALA A 10 -15.99 17.78 19.93
N SER A 11 -17.20 18.35 19.88
CA SER A 11 -17.39 19.80 19.82
C SER A 11 -16.98 20.57 21.07
N LEU A 12 -16.82 19.86 22.19
CA LEU A 12 -16.41 20.45 23.49
C LEU A 12 -14.92 20.26 23.77
N MET A 13 -14.21 19.49 22.94
CA MET A 13 -12.80 19.20 23.11
C MET A 13 -11.92 20.32 22.55
N SER A 14 -10.77 20.55 23.15
CA SER A 14 -9.69 21.31 22.51
C SER A 14 -9.17 20.58 21.27
N GLU A 15 -8.49 21.27 20.35
CA GLU A 15 -7.91 20.61 19.17
C GLU A 15 -6.92 19.49 19.57
N ALA A 16 -6.17 19.67 20.65
CA ALA A 16 -5.29 18.63 21.17
C ALA A 16 -6.04 17.38 21.66
N ASP A 17 -7.19 17.60 22.33
CA ASP A 17 -8.03 16.50 22.80
C ASP A 17 -8.76 15.82 21.64
N LYS A 18 -9.14 16.56 20.60
CA LYS A 18 -9.72 16.02 19.38
C LYS A 18 -8.73 15.11 18.65
N ASP A 19 -7.47 15.50 18.55
CA ASP A 19 -6.43 14.69 17.95
C ASP A 19 -6.21 13.38 18.72
N GLU A 20 -6.16 13.45 20.05
CA GLU A 20 -6.05 12.25 20.89
C GLU A 20 -7.27 11.33 20.72
N TYR A 21 -8.48 11.90 20.65
CA TYR A 21 -9.71 11.15 20.43
C TYR A 21 -9.74 10.47 19.04
N ARG A 22 -9.30 11.15 17.98
CA ARG A 22 -9.18 10.59 16.61
C ARG A 22 -8.25 9.41 16.56
N ARG A 23 -7.17 9.40 17.34
CA ARG A 23 -6.21 8.29 17.43
C ARG A 23 -6.84 6.98 17.92
N ILE A 24 -7.97 7.01 18.63
CA ILE A 24 -8.70 5.80 19.07
C ILE A 24 -9.18 4.97 17.87
N TYR A 25 -9.50 5.61 16.76
CA TYR A 25 -9.98 4.96 15.53
C TYR A 25 -8.86 4.63 14.55
N ALA A 26 -7.73 5.29 14.68
CA ALA A 26 -6.59 5.15 13.77
C ALA A 26 -5.98 3.73 13.82
N PRO A 27 -5.31 3.32 12.74
CA PRO A 27 -4.60 2.05 12.70
C PRO A 27 -3.53 1.94 13.80
N ARG A 28 -3.55 0.84 14.53
CA ARG A 28 -2.53 0.51 15.52
C ARG A 28 -2.05 -0.92 15.35
N VAL A 29 -0.75 -1.13 15.48
CA VAL A 29 -0.16 -2.47 15.46
C VAL A 29 -0.54 -3.22 16.75
N VAL A 30 -1.08 -4.41 16.59
CA VAL A 30 -1.48 -5.30 17.72
C VAL A 30 -0.68 -6.58 17.76
N ALA A 31 -0.03 -6.98 16.66
CA ALA A 31 0.81 -8.17 16.64
C ALA A 31 1.86 -8.12 15.51
N VAL A 32 2.89 -8.96 15.71
CA VAL A 32 3.90 -9.29 14.70
C VAL A 32 3.76 -10.79 14.41
N PRO A 33 3.05 -11.17 13.35
CA PRO A 33 2.87 -12.58 13.00
C PRO A 33 4.16 -13.21 12.46
N PRO A 34 4.23 -14.55 12.36
CA PRO A 34 5.29 -15.22 11.63
C PRO A 34 5.36 -14.73 10.18
N ALA A 35 6.57 -14.79 9.60
CA ALA A 35 6.75 -14.43 8.20
C ALA A 35 6.01 -15.38 7.27
N ASP A 36 5.29 -14.84 6.29
CA ASP A 36 4.81 -15.57 5.14
C ASP A 36 4.48 -14.61 4.00
N SER A 37 4.72 -15.05 2.76
CA SER A 37 4.25 -14.38 1.56
C SER A 37 2.76 -14.67 1.28
N ARG A 38 2.17 -15.61 1.99
CA ARG A 38 0.78 -16.02 1.83
C ARG A 38 -0.14 -15.23 2.73
N ARG A 39 -1.36 -15.02 2.26
CA ARG A 39 -2.41 -14.35 3.02
C ARG A 39 -3.09 -15.36 3.94
N ASP A 40 -2.40 -15.77 4.99
CA ASP A 40 -2.78 -16.91 5.83
C ASP A 40 -3.44 -16.49 7.15
N ILE A 41 -4.40 -15.55 7.09
CA ILE A 41 -5.27 -15.24 8.22
C ILE A 41 -6.64 -15.88 8.03
N CYS A 42 -7.14 -16.53 9.07
CA CYS A 42 -8.48 -17.09 9.07
C CYS A 42 -9.16 -16.91 10.43
N VAL A 43 -10.49 -17.04 10.42
CA VAL A 43 -11.32 -17.13 11.62
C VAL A 43 -11.84 -18.55 11.74
N CYS A 44 -11.57 -19.21 12.87
CA CYS A 44 -12.06 -20.55 13.19
C CYS A 44 -13.55 -20.50 13.63
N GLU A 45 -14.20 -21.66 13.73
CA GLU A 45 -15.62 -21.73 14.12
C GLU A 45 -15.93 -21.16 15.51
N ASP A 46 -15.00 -21.32 16.44
CA ASP A 46 -15.11 -20.79 17.80
C ASP A 46 -14.80 -19.29 17.91
N GLY A 47 -14.53 -18.63 16.77
CA GLY A 47 -14.15 -17.22 16.71
C GLY A 47 -12.67 -16.96 16.98
N GLU A 48 -11.85 -17.99 17.18
CA GLU A 48 -10.39 -17.82 17.25
C GLU A 48 -9.85 -17.32 15.90
N ILE A 49 -9.06 -16.26 15.95
CA ILE A 49 -8.36 -15.73 14.77
C ILE A 49 -6.97 -16.32 14.75
N ARG A 50 -6.56 -16.87 13.61
CA ARG A 50 -5.20 -17.39 13.39
C ARG A 50 -4.49 -16.66 12.28
N ALA A 51 -3.19 -16.43 12.46
CA ALA A 51 -2.29 -15.94 11.41
C ALA A 51 -1.11 -16.90 11.30
N TYR A 52 -1.07 -17.64 10.21
CA TYR A 52 -0.06 -18.65 9.92
C TYR A 52 1.20 -18.03 9.34
N GLY A 53 2.32 -18.76 9.40
CA GLY A 53 3.57 -18.39 8.77
C GLY A 53 4.73 -19.29 9.22
N VAL A 54 5.93 -18.88 8.87
CA VAL A 54 7.16 -19.62 9.14
C VAL A 54 8.15 -18.73 9.87
N ARG A 55 8.72 -19.23 10.96
CA ARG A 55 9.82 -18.57 11.68
C ARG A 55 11.16 -19.22 11.34
N ASN A 56 12.21 -18.43 11.54
CA ASN A 56 13.59 -18.90 11.35
C ASN A 56 13.87 -19.43 9.94
N LYS A 57 13.24 -18.86 8.91
CA LYS A 57 13.58 -19.17 7.53
C LYS A 57 15.05 -18.87 7.28
N LYS A 58 15.80 -19.85 6.83
CA LYS A 58 17.21 -19.66 6.40
C LYS A 58 17.29 -18.87 5.09
N ASN A 59 16.27 -19.03 4.24
CA ASN A 59 16.10 -18.32 2.99
C ASN A 59 14.63 -17.84 2.93
N PRO A 60 14.35 -16.53 2.76
CA PRO A 60 12.98 -16.01 2.69
C PRO A 60 12.12 -16.63 1.60
N PHE A 61 12.73 -17.16 0.55
CA PHE A 61 12.03 -17.77 -0.59
C PHE A 61 12.01 -19.31 -0.55
N ASP A 62 12.61 -19.94 0.45
CA ASP A 62 12.57 -21.37 0.65
C ASP A 62 11.43 -21.73 1.61
N GLU A 63 10.33 -22.23 1.05
CA GLU A 63 9.15 -22.65 1.82
C GLU A 63 9.40 -23.89 2.69
N GLU A 64 10.41 -24.69 2.38
CA GLU A 64 10.78 -25.90 3.12
C GLU A 64 11.69 -25.59 4.32
N SER A 65 12.32 -24.41 4.35
CA SER A 65 13.18 -24.00 5.45
C SER A 65 12.41 -23.23 6.52
N GLY A 66 12.53 -23.63 7.77
CA GLY A 66 11.96 -22.95 8.90
C GLY A 66 10.88 -23.75 9.63
N GLU A 67 10.33 -23.17 10.67
CA GLU A 67 9.35 -23.79 11.54
C GLU A 67 7.95 -23.20 11.26
N ARG A 68 7.02 -24.03 10.81
CA ARG A 68 5.61 -23.60 10.63
C ARG A 68 5.00 -23.28 11.98
N MET A 69 4.40 -22.11 12.07
CA MET A 69 3.79 -21.58 13.26
C MET A 69 2.51 -20.83 12.91
N TYR A 70 1.71 -20.54 13.93
CA TYR A 70 0.69 -19.52 13.86
C TYR A 70 0.67 -18.73 15.17
N ILE A 71 0.19 -17.51 15.08
CA ILE A 71 -0.27 -16.78 16.26
C ILE A 71 -1.79 -16.78 16.26
N TYR A 72 -2.39 -16.80 17.43
CA TYR A 72 -3.85 -16.81 17.57
C TYR A 72 -4.33 -15.82 18.62
N SER A 73 -5.56 -15.36 18.42
CA SER A 73 -6.28 -14.47 19.32
C SER A 73 -7.68 -14.99 19.58
N ARG A 74 -8.14 -14.89 20.83
CA ARG A 74 -9.50 -15.24 21.28
C ARG A 74 -10.30 -14.05 21.80
N ASP A 75 -9.75 -12.86 21.69
CA ASP A 75 -10.33 -11.61 22.20
C ASP A 75 -10.51 -10.55 21.09
N GLY A 76 -10.77 -11.00 19.86
CA GLY A 76 -10.98 -10.12 18.73
C GLY A 76 -9.71 -9.45 18.23
N GLY A 77 -8.56 -10.09 18.38
CA GLY A 77 -7.29 -9.60 17.86
C GLY A 77 -6.54 -8.63 18.78
N LEU A 78 -6.97 -8.47 20.03
CA LEU A 78 -6.32 -7.54 20.96
C LEU A 78 -5.06 -8.14 21.58
N THR A 79 -5.10 -9.43 21.95
CA THR A 79 -3.93 -10.16 22.45
C THR A 79 -3.66 -11.42 21.62
N TRP A 80 -2.39 -11.80 21.53
CA TRP A 80 -1.95 -12.88 20.66
C TRP A 80 -0.99 -13.83 21.39
N LYS A 81 -1.13 -15.13 21.10
CA LYS A 81 -0.22 -16.17 21.55
C LYS A 81 0.32 -16.92 20.36
N ALA A 82 1.57 -17.39 20.46
CA ALA A 82 2.20 -18.20 19.42
C ALA A 82 2.01 -19.68 19.67
N HIS A 83 1.83 -20.46 18.60
CA HIS A 83 1.73 -21.91 18.63
C HIS A 83 2.49 -22.53 17.43
N LYS A 84 3.15 -23.65 17.67
CA LYS A 84 3.75 -24.44 16.59
C LYS A 84 2.64 -25.15 15.83
N ALA A 85 2.65 -25.06 14.50
CA ALA A 85 1.68 -25.75 13.68
C ALA A 85 1.97 -27.27 13.72
N GLU A 86 0.96 -28.07 14.00
CA GLU A 86 1.06 -29.52 13.98
C GLU A 86 1.14 -30.05 12.54
N ALA A 87 1.58 -31.31 12.39
CA ALA A 87 1.80 -31.89 11.06
C ALA A 87 0.51 -31.97 10.20
N GLY A 88 -0.66 -31.99 10.82
CA GLY A 88 -1.95 -32.01 10.13
C GLY A 88 -2.59 -30.64 9.96
N ASP A 89 -1.94 -29.57 10.39
CA ASP A 89 -2.49 -28.23 10.29
C ASP A 89 -2.39 -27.70 8.84
N ILE A 90 -3.54 -27.51 8.20
CA ILE A 90 -3.64 -27.17 6.78
C ILE A 90 -3.45 -25.68 6.50
N GLY A 91 -3.34 -24.84 7.52
CA GLY A 91 -3.25 -23.40 7.38
C GLY A 91 -4.61 -22.72 7.20
N ALA A 92 -4.62 -21.53 6.65
CA ALA A 92 -5.85 -20.77 6.45
C ALA A 92 -6.72 -21.38 5.34
N CYS A 93 -8.02 -21.42 5.60
CA CYS A 93 -9.03 -21.84 4.63
C CYS A 93 -10.33 -21.06 4.83
N VAL A 94 -11.20 -21.04 3.83
CA VAL A 94 -12.46 -20.31 3.83
C VAL A 94 -13.63 -21.29 3.98
N LYS A 95 -14.53 -21.01 4.91
CA LYS A 95 -15.75 -21.81 5.12
C LYS A 95 -16.70 -21.61 3.96
N ILE A 96 -17.24 -22.72 3.43
CA ILE A 96 -18.34 -22.73 2.48
C ILE A 96 -19.64 -22.68 3.30
N PRO A 97 -20.38 -21.56 3.32
CA PRO A 97 -21.46 -21.34 4.28
C PRO A 97 -22.57 -22.39 4.20
N TRP A 98 -22.92 -22.83 3.00
CA TRP A 98 -24.05 -23.74 2.75
C TRP A 98 -23.73 -25.22 2.95
N THR A 99 -22.44 -25.60 3.07
CA THR A 99 -22.05 -27.01 3.36
C THR A 99 -21.42 -27.18 4.72
N GLY A 100 -20.87 -26.09 5.29
CA GLY A 100 -20.04 -26.14 6.49
C GLY A 100 -18.61 -26.65 6.27
N LYS A 101 -18.26 -27.11 5.05
CA LYS A 101 -16.89 -27.48 4.68
C LYS A 101 -16.01 -26.26 4.52
N TYR A 102 -14.70 -26.47 4.54
CA TYR A 102 -13.70 -25.43 4.28
C TYR A 102 -12.95 -25.72 3.00
N VAL A 103 -12.64 -24.67 2.25
CA VAL A 103 -11.90 -24.77 0.99
C VAL A 103 -10.72 -23.81 0.96
N THR A 104 -9.63 -24.22 0.35
CA THR A 104 -8.51 -23.37 -0.08
C THR A 104 -7.95 -23.85 -1.41
N ILE A 105 -7.31 -22.92 -2.12
CA ILE A 105 -6.57 -23.17 -3.36
C ILE A 105 -5.09 -22.94 -3.06
N PHE A 106 -4.23 -23.83 -3.46
CA PHE A 106 -2.80 -23.72 -3.19
C PHE A 106 -1.98 -24.44 -4.29
N VAL A 107 -0.69 -24.21 -4.28
CA VAL A 107 0.25 -24.83 -5.22
C VAL A 107 1.12 -25.83 -4.48
N MET A 108 1.27 -27.00 -5.02
CA MET A 108 2.19 -28.02 -4.53
C MET A 108 3.09 -28.53 -5.66
N LYS A 109 4.23 -29.11 -5.33
CA LYS A 109 5.09 -29.80 -6.30
C LYS A 109 4.49 -31.17 -6.61
N ASN A 110 4.39 -31.50 -7.89
CA ASN A 110 4.01 -32.83 -8.32
C ASN A 110 5.15 -33.83 -7.98
N GLU A 111 4.84 -34.85 -7.21
CA GLU A 111 5.83 -35.84 -6.76
C GLU A 111 6.56 -36.57 -7.90
N LYS A 112 5.90 -36.74 -9.06
CA LYS A 112 6.44 -37.48 -10.19
C LYS A 112 7.42 -36.69 -11.05
N ASN A 113 7.22 -35.36 -11.19
CA ASN A 113 8.02 -34.57 -12.12
C ASN A 113 8.53 -33.24 -11.52
N GLY A 114 8.26 -32.99 -10.25
CA GLY A 114 8.69 -31.77 -9.54
C GLY A 114 8.04 -30.46 -10.02
N LYS A 115 7.12 -30.53 -11.00
CA LYS A 115 6.46 -29.32 -11.52
C LYS A 115 5.37 -28.84 -10.56
N PRO A 116 5.15 -27.54 -10.47
CA PRO A 116 4.06 -26.99 -9.66
C PRO A 116 2.69 -27.41 -10.22
N VAL A 117 1.77 -27.72 -9.32
CA VAL A 117 0.38 -28.07 -9.62
C VAL A 117 -0.52 -27.30 -8.69
N THR A 118 -1.50 -26.60 -9.27
CA THR A 118 -2.57 -25.95 -8.50
C THR A 118 -3.57 -26.99 -8.03
N CYS A 119 -3.81 -27.02 -6.72
CA CYS A 119 -4.71 -27.96 -6.09
C CYS A 119 -5.78 -27.22 -5.29
N ARG A 120 -6.95 -27.86 -5.17
CA ARG A 120 -7.94 -27.53 -4.16
C ARG A 120 -7.75 -28.42 -2.94
N LEU A 121 -8.06 -27.89 -1.79
CA LEU A 121 -8.16 -28.62 -0.53
C LEU A 121 -9.56 -28.42 0.03
N LEU A 122 -10.24 -29.51 0.38
CA LEU A 122 -11.50 -29.51 1.12
C LEU A 122 -11.30 -30.17 2.48
N SER A 123 -11.85 -29.56 3.52
CA SER A 123 -11.84 -30.07 4.87
C SER A 123 -13.23 -29.97 5.50
N ASN A 124 -13.56 -30.92 6.36
CA ASN A 124 -14.84 -30.91 7.10
C ASN A 124 -14.76 -30.13 8.40
N ILE A 125 -13.59 -29.92 8.95
CA ILE A 125 -13.39 -29.35 10.31
C ILE A 125 -12.81 -27.94 10.25
N GLY A 126 -12.10 -27.59 9.19
CA GLY A 126 -11.44 -26.29 9.03
C GLY A 126 -9.95 -26.31 9.36
N PRO A 127 -9.35 -25.16 9.73
CA PRO A 127 -7.94 -25.11 10.05
C PRO A 127 -7.54 -26.09 11.15
N GLY A 128 -6.51 -26.90 10.91
CA GLY A 128 -6.06 -27.95 11.84
C GLY A 128 -6.63 -29.34 11.56
N ASP A 129 -7.45 -29.52 10.51
CA ASP A 129 -7.92 -30.85 10.12
C ASP A 129 -6.75 -31.71 9.64
N THR A 130 -6.72 -32.96 10.08
CA THR A 130 -5.65 -33.92 9.76
C THR A 130 -5.93 -34.78 8.53
N ALA A 131 -7.13 -34.75 8.00
CA ALA A 131 -7.56 -35.58 6.87
C ALA A 131 -8.27 -34.79 5.77
N PRO A 132 -7.60 -33.77 5.18
CA PRO A 132 -8.19 -32.98 4.09
C PRO A 132 -8.26 -33.79 2.80
N ASP A 133 -9.28 -33.55 1.98
CA ASP A 133 -9.36 -34.02 0.60
C ASP A 133 -8.61 -33.06 -0.32
N ILE A 134 -7.52 -33.51 -0.92
CA ILE A 134 -6.69 -32.72 -1.82
C ILE A 134 -6.79 -33.29 -3.24
N ALA A 135 -7.10 -32.42 -4.20
CA ALA A 135 -7.13 -32.79 -5.61
C ALA A 135 -6.58 -31.69 -6.52
N PRO A 136 -5.91 -32.04 -7.63
CA PRO A 136 -5.48 -31.07 -8.61
C PRO A 136 -6.67 -30.41 -9.30
N ILE A 137 -6.49 -29.16 -9.71
CA ILE A 137 -7.43 -28.43 -10.57
C ILE A 137 -6.91 -28.50 -12.00
N PRO A 138 -7.54 -29.27 -12.89
CA PRO A 138 -7.11 -29.38 -14.28
C PRO A 138 -7.17 -28.04 -15.00
N GLY A 139 -6.13 -27.69 -15.76
CA GLY A 139 -6.07 -26.43 -16.52
C GLY A 139 -5.67 -25.20 -15.71
N ALA A 140 -5.71 -25.24 -14.39
CA ALA A 140 -5.15 -24.18 -13.55
C ALA A 140 -3.62 -24.33 -13.51
N THR A 141 -2.93 -23.55 -14.32
CA THR A 141 -1.47 -23.52 -14.35
C THR A 141 -0.94 -22.42 -13.45
N ILE A 142 -0.19 -22.83 -12.47
CA ILE A 142 0.68 -22.06 -11.57
C ILE A 142 0.10 -20.72 -11.08
N CYS A 143 -0.70 -20.78 -10.04
CA CYS A 143 -0.80 -19.69 -9.08
C CYS A 143 0.41 -19.78 -8.15
N ILE A 144 1.20 -18.74 -8.07
CA ILE A 144 2.31 -18.65 -7.10
C ILE A 144 1.74 -18.34 -5.71
N ASP A 145 0.61 -17.61 -5.65
CA ASP A 145 -0.07 -17.23 -4.42
C ASP A 145 -1.47 -17.83 -4.32
N VAL A 146 -1.86 -18.10 -3.10
CA VAL A 146 -3.20 -18.58 -2.77
C VAL A 146 -4.14 -17.39 -2.64
N PHE A 147 -5.17 -17.35 -3.49
CA PHE A 147 -6.24 -16.36 -3.38
C PHE A 147 -7.39 -16.97 -2.60
N GLN A 148 -7.96 -16.18 -1.69
CA GLN A 148 -9.10 -16.65 -0.93
C GLN A 148 -10.31 -16.84 -1.87
N PRO A 149 -10.91 -18.04 -1.88
CA PRO A 149 -12.16 -18.27 -2.59
C PRO A 149 -13.25 -17.33 -2.07
N TYR A 150 -14.02 -16.76 -2.99
CA TYR A 150 -15.16 -15.93 -2.69
C TYR A 150 -16.46 -16.74 -2.81
N MET A 151 -17.31 -16.64 -1.81
CA MET A 151 -18.55 -17.40 -1.72
C MET A 151 -19.72 -16.58 -2.23
N LEU A 152 -20.42 -17.07 -3.24
CA LEU A 152 -21.68 -16.53 -3.74
C LEU A 152 -22.84 -17.39 -3.20
N ASP A 153 -23.30 -17.05 -1.99
CA ASP A 153 -24.26 -17.86 -1.23
C ASP A 153 -25.61 -17.99 -1.93
N ASP A 154 -26.05 -16.93 -2.58
CA ASP A 154 -27.33 -16.84 -3.29
C ASP A 154 -27.44 -17.81 -4.48
N VAL A 155 -26.31 -18.16 -5.09
CA VAL A 155 -26.24 -19.10 -6.23
C VAL A 155 -25.42 -20.36 -5.91
N ARG A 156 -24.94 -20.53 -4.68
CA ARG A 156 -24.08 -21.63 -4.23
C ARG A 156 -22.86 -21.85 -5.12
N ARG A 157 -22.20 -20.76 -5.49
CA ARG A 157 -21.00 -20.78 -6.36
C ARG A 157 -19.78 -20.29 -5.60
N ILE A 158 -18.65 -20.96 -5.83
CA ILE A 158 -17.33 -20.53 -5.36
C ILE A 158 -16.59 -19.91 -6.54
N VAL A 159 -16.11 -18.68 -6.38
CA VAL A 159 -15.31 -17.98 -7.40
C VAL A 159 -13.96 -17.65 -6.79
N CYS A 160 -12.87 -17.97 -7.48
CA CYS A 160 -11.53 -17.64 -7.04
C CYS A 160 -10.78 -16.95 -8.18
N ALA A 161 -10.28 -15.76 -7.91
CA ALA A 161 -9.41 -15.06 -8.84
C ALA A 161 -8.00 -15.67 -8.78
N ALA A 162 -7.39 -15.88 -9.92
CA ALA A 162 -6.11 -16.56 -10.06
C ALA A 162 -5.32 -15.99 -11.26
N TYR A 163 -4.14 -16.52 -11.48
CA TYR A 163 -3.33 -16.19 -12.66
C TYR A 163 -2.42 -17.33 -13.04
N HIS A 164 -2.04 -17.39 -14.28
CA HIS A 164 -1.04 -18.32 -14.77
C HIS A 164 0.13 -17.59 -15.43
N ARG A 165 1.20 -18.30 -15.63
CA ARG A 165 2.39 -17.83 -16.32
C ARG A 165 2.52 -18.57 -17.64
N ASP A 166 2.60 -17.83 -18.74
CA ASP A 166 2.79 -18.43 -20.06
C ASP A 166 4.22 -18.95 -20.30
N SER A 167 4.46 -19.52 -21.47
CA SER A 167 5.76 -20.10 -21.85
C SER A 167 6.90 -19.09 -21.95
N VAL A 168 6.57 -17.80 -22.14
CA VAL A 168 7.54 -16.69 -22.18
C VAL A 168 7.62 -15.97 -20.83
N GLY A 169 6.80 -16.40 -19.85
CA GLY A 169 6.85 -15.93 -18.47
C GLY A 169 6.00 -14.72 -18.14
N CYS A 170 5.13 -14.31 -19.05
CA CYS A 170 4.14 -13.28 -18.75
C CYS A 170 3.02 -13.86 -17.89
N TYR A 171 2.46 -13.02 -17.01
CA TYR A 171 1.35 -13.40 -16.15
C TYR A 171 0.02 -13.02 -16.81
N HIS A 172 -0.96 -13.93 -16.70
CA HIS A 172 -2.30 -13.78 -17.27
C HIS A 172 -3.35 -14.08 -16.20
N PRO A 173 -4.37 -13.22 -16.02
CA PRO A 173 -5.42 -13.48 -15.07
C PRO A 173 -6.38 -14.55 -15.55
N HIS A 174 -6.90 -15.34 -14.64
CA HIS A 174 -8.00 -16.26 -14.87
C HIS A 174 -8.89 -16.41 -13.65
N ILE A 175 -10.07 -16.98 -13.83
CA ILE A 175 -11.03 -17.26 -12.78
C ILE A 175 -11.22 -18.76 -12.65
N LEU A 176 -11.26 -19.23 -11.40
CA LEU A 176 -11.65 -20.57 -11.03
C LEU A 176 -13.10 -20.53 -10.53
N ILE A 177 -13.96 -21.40 -11.05
CA ILE A 177 -15.38 -21.46 -10.68
C ILE A 177 -15.71 -22.90 -10.27
N SER A 178 -16.40 -23.03 -9.13
CA SER A 178 -16.98 -24.28 -8.67
C SER A 178 -18.48 -24.12 -8.42
N ASP A 179 -19.28 -24.98 -9.04
CA ASP A 179 -20.73 -25.11 -8.87
C ASP A 179 -21.11 -26.43 -8.16
N ASP A 180 -20.14 -27.13 -7.60
CA ASP A 180 -20.26 -28.45 -6.95
C ASP A 180 -19.66 -28.47 -5.54
N ASP A 181 -19.86 -27.40 -4.78
CA ASP A 181 -19.41 -27.27 -3.40
C ASP A 181 -17.88 -27.41 -3.22
N GLY A 182 -17.10 -26.98 -4.22
CA GLY A 182 -15.65 -27.02 -4.22
C GLY A 182 -15.04 -28.37 -4.58
N MET A 183 -15.83 -29.34 -5.03
CA MET A 183 -15.32 -30.66 -5.43
C MET A 183 -14.50 -30.56 -6.71
N SER A 184 -14.93 -29.74 -7.67
CA SER A 184 -14.17 -29.45 -8.89
C SER A 184 -14.21 -27.96 -9.21
N PHE A 185 -13.24 -27.52 -10.04
CA PHE A 185 -13.16 -26.14 -10.52
C PHE A 185 -12.96 -26.12 -12.02
N SER A 186 -13.72 -25.28 -12.71
CA SER A 186 -13.48 -24.90 -14.09
C SER A 186 -12.56 -23.67 -14.13
N VAL A 187 -11.76 -23.57 -15.18
CA VAL A 187 -10.84 -22.44 -15.41
C VAL A 187 -11.37 -21.59 -16.56
N LYS A 188 -11.41 -20.28 -16.36
CA LYS A 188 -11.77 -19.31 -17.38
C LYS A 188 -10.68 -18.26 -17.52
N ASP A 189 -10.03 -18.23 -18.68
CA ASP A 189 -9.02 -17.22 -18.99
C ASP A 189 -9.67 -15.86 -19.23
N LEU A 190 -8.97 -14.82 -18.76
CA LEU A 190 -9.36 -13.43 -18.99
C LEU A 190 -8.35 -12.74 -19.92
N THR A 191 -8.82 -11.72 -20.63
CA THR A 191 -7.91 -10.86 -21.40
C THR A 191 -6.92 -10.18 -20.43
N SER A 192 -5.64 -10.25 -20.75
CA SER A 192 -4.60 -9.62 -19.93
C SER A 192 -4.56 -8.10 -20.12
N PRO A 193 -4.16 -7.34 -19.08
CA PRO A 193 -3.80 -5.94 -19.24
C PRO A 193 -2.73 -5.73 -20.32
N PRO A 194 -2.65 -4.52 -20.93
CA PRO A 194 -1.63 -4.22 -21.90
C PRO A 194 -0.24 -4.30 -21.29
N ARG A 195 0.76 -4.57 -22.12
CA ARG A 195 2.16 -4.54 -21.72
C ARG A 195 2.59 -3.12 -21.37
N PHE A 196 3.54 -3.00 -20.44
CA PHE A 196 4.12 -1.71 -20.10
C PHE A 196 4.91 -1.15 -21.31
N GLU A 197 4.60 0.07 -21.68
CA GLU A 197 5.35 0.85 -22.66
C GLU A 197 6.12 1.95 -21.92
N ILE A 198 7.41 2.11 -22.29
CA ILE A 198 8.24 3.15 -21.69
C ILE A 198 7.72 4.50 -22.17
N LYS A 199 7.18 5.28 -21.24
CA LYS A 199 6.71 6.66 -21.45
C LYS A 199 7.27 7.55 -20.36
N TRP A 200 7.58 8.79 -20.69
CA TRP A 200 7.98 9.77 -19.68
C TRP A 200 6.97 9.81 -18.52
N PRO A 201 7.41 9.86 -17.25
CA PRO A 201 8.77 10.09 -16.77
C PRO A 201 9.65 8.83 -16.70
N HIS A 202 9.17 7.68 -17.09
CA HIS A 202 9.91 6.42 -17.06
C HIS A 202 10.90 6.34 -18.21
N LYS A 203 12.09 5.81 -17.92
CA LYS A 203 13.22 5.79 -18.85
C LYS A 203 13.66 4.38 -19.25
N GLY A 204 13.01 3.33 -18.76
CA GLY A 204 13.49 2.01 -19.06
C GLY A 204 12.50 0.85 -18.80
N PRO A 205 12.92 -0.37 -19.14
CA PRO A 205 12.06 -1.54 -19.08
C PRO A 205 11.65 -1.86 -17.63
N ARG A 206 10.50 -2.51 -17.51
CA ARG A 206 9.97 -3.06 -16.24
C ARG A 206 9.78 -4.56 -16.40
N TRP A 207 9.75 -5.24 -15.28
CA TRP A 207 9.29 -6.62 -15.23
C TRP A 207 7.88 -6.74 -15.81
N GLU A 208 7.72 -7.59 -16.83
CA GLU A 208 6.43 -7.80 -17.48
C GLU A 208 5.48 -8.58 -16.57
N ASN A 209 4.74 -7.86 -15.75
CA ASN A 209 3.66 -8.38 -14.94
C ASN A 209 2.33 -7.81 -15.46
N ASN A 210 1.65 -8.59 -16.27
CA ASN A 210 0.43 -8.16 -16.95
C ASN A 210 -0.83 -8.78 -16.33
N GLY A 211 -0.83 -8.96 -15.03
CA GLY A 211 -2.00 -9.46 -14.34
C GLY A 211 -1.69 -10.61 -13.39
N SER A 212 -1.00 -10.33 -12.31
CA SER A 212 -0.81 -11.27 -11.20
C SER A 212 -1.54 -10.81 -9.94
N GLU A 213 -1.59 -11.68 -8.96
CA GLU A 213 -2.07 -11.42 -7.61
C GLU A 213 -3.43 -10.66 -7.59
N PRO A 214 -4.46 -11.14 -8.30
CA PRO A 214 -5.76 -10.52 -8.31
C PRO A 214 -6.45 -10.61 -6.95
N SER A 215 -7.32 -9.65 -6.65
CA SER A 215 -8.22 -9.70 -5.50
C SER A 215 -9.65 -9.46 -5.96
N LEU A 216 -10.59 -10.23 -5.43
CA LEU A 216 -11.97 -10.30 -5.86
C LEU A 216 -12.93 -10.09 -4.70
N THR A 217 -14.00 -9.31 -4.93
CA THR A 217 -15.12 -9.18 -4.01
C THR A 217 -16.42 -8.91 -4.76
N ARG A 218 -17.57 -9.00 -4.08
CA ARG A 218 -18.87 -8.60 -4.61
C ARG A 218 -19.24 -7.22 -4.07
N LEU A 219 -19.55 -6.30 -4.96
CA LEU A 219 -20.02 -4.96 -4.62
C LEU A 219 -21.49 -4.99 -4.15
N ALA A 220 -21.94 -3.92 -3.50
CA ALA A 220 -23.32 -3.81 -3.00
C ALA A 220 -24.39 -3.88 -4.12
N ASP A 221 -24.05 -3.49 -5.35
CA ASP A 221 -24.94 -3.61 -6.51
C ASP A 221 -25.01 -5.03 -7.12
N GLY A 222 -24.30 -5.98 -6.52
CA GLY A 222 -24.26 -7.39 -6.91
C GLY A 222 -23.19 -7.77 -7.93
N ARG A 223 -22.53 -6.80 -8.57
CA ARG A 223 -21.42 -7.09 -9.47
C ARG A 223 -20.21 -7.64 -8.70
N LEU A 224 -19.50 -8.57 -9.34
CA LEU A 224 -18.16 -8.94 -8.90
C LEU A 224 -17.17 -7.88 -9.41
N TRP A 225 -16.26 -7.47 -8.55
CA TRP A 225 -15.17 -6.55 -8.85
C TRP A 225 -13.84 -7.21 -8.54
N MET A 226 -12.98 -7.28 -9.54
CA MET A 226 -11.63 -7.80 -9.40
C MET A 226 -10.63 -6.71 -9.75
N VAL A 227 -9.66 -6.52 -8.89
CA VAL A 227 -8.49 -5.66 -9.11
C VAL A 227 -7.24 -6.52 -9.22
N ILE A 228 -6.30 -6.08 -10.05
CA ILE A 228 -5.13 -6.90 -10.38
C ILE A 228 -3.85 -6.08 -10.44
N ARG A 229 -2.75 -6.67 -9.97
CA ARG A 229 -1.40 -6.15 -10.05
C ARG A 229 -0.91 -6.14 -11.50
N THR A 230 -0.29 -5.04 -11.90
CA THR A 230 0.34 -4.89 -13.22
C THR A 230 1.69 -4.19 -13.11
N SER A 231 2.47 -4.20 -14.19
CA SER A 231 3.67 -3.37 -14.35
C SER A 231 3.36 -1.94 -14.79
N GLN A 232 2.08 -1.58 -14.93
CA GLN A 232 1.63 -0.21 -15.16
C GLN A 232 1.74 0.60 -13.86
N ASP A 233 1.56 1.91 -13.94
CA ASP A 233 1.49 2.77 -12.75
C ASP A 233 0.12 2.74 -12.07
N TYR A 234 -0.77 1.88 -12.56
CA TYR A 234 -2.15 1.74 -12.12
C TYR A 234 -2.51 0.27 -11.95
N MET A 235 -3.43 -0.01 -11.03
CA MET A 235 -4.17 -1.27 -11.05
C MET A 235 -5.01 -1.36 -12.33
N TYR A 236 -5.31 -2.59 -12.74
CA TYR A 236 -6.37 -2.85 -13.72
C TYR A 236 -7.52 -3.57 -13.04
N GLU A 237 -8.71 -3.38 -13.58
CA GLU A 237 -9.93 -3.87 -12.97
C GLU A 237 -10.82 -4.58 -13.98
N TYR A 238 -11.62 -5.51 -13.46
CA TYR A 238 -12.59 -6.30 -14.20
C TYR A 238 -13.89 -6.35 -13.42
N PHE A 239 -15.01 -6.42 -14.14
CA PHE A 239 -16.33 -6.53 -13.55
C PHE A 239 -17.11 -7.68 -14.19
N SER A 240 -17.90 -8.39 -13.36
CA SER A 240 -18.87 -9.38 -13.82
C SER A 240 -20.24 -9.08 -13.24
N SER A 241 -21.27 -9.14 -14.07
CA SER A 241 -22.68 -8.93 -13.67
C SER A 241 -23.49 -10.23 -13.67
N ASP A 242 -22.85 -11.36 -13.94
CA ASP A 242 -23.44 -12.70 -14.10
C ASP A 242 -22.74 -13.75 -13.22
N ASN A 243 -22.34 -13.37 -12.02
CA ASN A 243 -21.69 -14.24 -11.03
C ASN A 243 -20.40 -14.91 -11.52
N GLY A 244 -19.65 -14.24 -12.41
CA GLY A 244 -18.35 -14.71 -12.91
C GLY A 244 -18.39 -15.46 -14.23
N ASP A 245 -19.57 -15.60 -14.86
CA ASP A 245 -19.68 -16.29 -16.16
C ASP A 245 -19.09 -15.47 -17.30
N SER A 246 -19.19 -14.15 -17.26
CA SER A 246 -18.50 -13.24 -18.18
C SER A 246 -17.89 -12.05 -17.46
N TRP A 247 -16.86 -11.44 -18.06
CA TRP A 247 -16.08 -10.36 -17.46
C TRP A 247 -15.84 -9.23 -18.46
N GLN A 248 -16.08 -8.01 -17.99
CA GLN A 248 -15.71 -6.78 -18.67
C GLN A 248 -14.34 -6.33 -18.13
N GLY A 249 -13.42 -6.02 -19.00
CA GLY A 249 -12.05 -5.65 -18.69
C GLY A 249 -11.04 -6.31 -19.65
N PRO A 250 -9.74 -6.03 -19.53
CA PRO A 250 -9.11 -5.18 -18.51
C PRO A 250 -9.40 -3.69 -18.73
N MET A 251 -9.68 -2.96 -17.66
CA MET A 251 -9.80 -1.51 -17.67
C MET A 251 -8.76 -0.91 -16.73
N GLN A 252 -8.07 0.15 -17.17
CA GLN A 252 -7.19 0.89 -16.27
C GLN A 252 -8.03 1.52 -15.16
N SER A 253 -7.68 1.26 -13.93
CA SER A 253 -8.36 1.85 -12.79
C SER A 253 -7.89 3.30 -12.54
N ARG A 254 -8.57 3.98 -11.64
CA ARG A 254 -8.16 5.32 -11.16
C ARG A 254 -7.10 5.28 -10.05
N PHE A 255 -6.73 4.10 -9.59
CA PHE A 255 -5.82 3.91 -8.46
C PHE A 255 -4.39 3.76 -8.95
N HIS A 256 -3.55 4.72 -8.60
CA HIS A 256 -2.11 4.55 -8.74
C HIS A 256 -1.64 3.38 -7.90
N MET A 257 -0.74 2.61 -8.42
CA MET A 257 -0.17 1.48 -7.71
C MET A 257 1.25 1.23 -8.20
N THR A 258 2.19 1.22 -7.29
CA THR A 258 3.46 0.55 -7.55
C THR A 258 3.22 -0.96 -7.68
N LEU A 259 4.16 -1.69 -8.26
CA LEU A 259 4.07 -3.14 -8.53
C LEU A 259 3.88 -3.97 -7.24
N THR A 260 2.66 -3.95 -6.69
CA THR A 260 2.27 -4.59 -5.42
C THR A 260 0.93 -5.32 -5.55
N THR A 261 0.56 -6.04 -4.50
CA THR A 261 -0.68 -6.81 -4.43
C THR A 261 -1.81 -5.96 -3.87
N PRO A 262 -2.88 -5.69 -4.62
CA PRO A 262 -4.08 -5.06 -4.09
C PRO A 262 -4.92 -6.07 -3.29
N PHE A 263 -5.81 -5.57 -2.43
CA PHE A 263 -6.79 -6.39 -1.73
C PHE A 263 -8.12 -5.65 -1.58
N VAL A 264 -9.22 -6.31 -1.97
CA VAL A 264 -10.57 -5.79 -1.83
C VAL A 264 -11.39 -6.66 -0.88
N TYR A 265 -12.22 -6.01 -0.05
CA TYR A 265 -13.01 -6.69 0.96
C TYR A 265 -14.35 -5.98 1.17
N THR A 266 -15.46 -6.67 0.95
CA THR A 266 -16.80 -6.13 1.20
C THR A 266 -17.24 -6.46 2.63
N LEU A 267 -17.60 -5.43 3.35
CA LEU A 267 -18.11 -5.50 4.71
C LEU A 267 -19.55 -6.05 4.73
N ARG A 268 -20.00 -6.53 5.88
CA ARG A 268 -21.36 -7.06 6.06
C ARG A 268 -22.45 -6.04 5.80
N ASP A 269 -22.16 -4.75 5.90
CA ASP A 269 -23.08 -3.66 5.62
C ASP A 269 -23.09 -3.22 4.15
N GLY A 270 -22.32 -3.89 3.29
CA GLY A 270 -22.25 -3.65 1.84
C GLY A 270 -21.18 -2.65 1.41
N ARG A 271 -20.53 -1.94 2.33
CA ARG A 271 -19.38 -1.10 2.00
C ARG A 271 -18.21 -1.96 1.55
N THR A 272 -17.41 -1.45 0.61
CA THR A 272 -16.24 -2.18 0.13
C THR A 272 -14.96 -1.40 0.43
N LEU A 273 -14.00 -2.10 1.02
CA LEU A 273 -12.66 -1.60 1.31
C LEU A 273 -11.70 -2.00 0.18
N LEU A 274 -10.82 -1.09 -0.18
CA LEU A 274 -9.65 -1.34 -1.01
C LEU A 274 -8.39 -1.07 -0.20
N PHE A 275 -7.45 -2.01 -0.20
CA PHE A 275 -6.12 -1.89 0.37
C PHE A 275 -5.07 -2.02 -0.74
N TRP A 276 -4.10 -1.08 -0.78
CA TRP A 276 -3.06 -1.10 -1.79
C TRP A 276 -1.88 -0.21 -1.38
N ASN A 277 -0.88 -0.12 -2.21
CA ASN A 277 0.20 0.84 -2.07
C ASN A 277 -0.02 1.98 -3.08
N ASN A 278 -0.60 3.08 -2.63
CA ASN A 278 -0.87 4.28 -3.44
C ASN A 278 0.41 5.10 -3.60
N THR A 279 1.38 4.54 -4.31
CA THR A 279 2.68 5.16 -4.47
C THR A 279 3.09 5.20 -5.93
N HIS A 280 3.74 6.28 -6.35
CA HIS A 280 4.43 6.31 -7.62
C HIS A 280 5.72 5.49 -7.54
N PRO A 281 6.05 4.73 -8.58
CA PRO A 281 7.38 4.17 -8.73
C PRO A 281 8.41 5.30 -8.73
N LEU A 282 9.58 5.02 -8.17
CA LEU A 282 10.69 5.95 -8.26
C LEU A 282 11.12 6.11 -9.73
N PRO A 283 11.54 7.30 -10.12
CA PRO A 283 12.25 7.46 -11.38
C PRO A 283 13.41 6.49 -11.41
N GLU A 284 13.60 5.89 -12.55
CA GLU A 284 14.71 4.96 -12.74
C GLU A 284 16.03 5.71 -12.59
N ILE A 285 16.78 5.30 -11.59
CA ILE A 285 18.04 5.93 -11.25
C ILE A 285 19.17 5.12 -11.89
N ASP A 286 20.03 5.79 -12.66
CA ASP A 286 21.26 5.25 -13.27
C ASP A 286 21.07 4.00 -14.17
N LYS A 287 20.27 4.13 -15.21
CA LYS A 287 20.16 3.07 -16.22
C LYS A 287 21.36 2.95 -17.16
N GLU A 288 22.21 3.96 -17.23
CA GLU A 288 23.43 3.90 -18.05
C GLU A 288 24.38 2.77 -17.60
N THR A 289 24.25 2.28 -16.36
CA THR A 289 25.05 1.18 -15.83
C THR A 289 24.32 -0.18 -15.81
N PHE A 290 23.03 -0.21 -16.16
CA PHE A 290 22.22 -1.43 -16.20
C PHE A 290 21.89 -1.83 -17.63
N GLU A 291 22.63 -2.77 -18.17
CA GLU A 291 22.19 -3.53 -19.33
C GLU A 291 20.99 -4.39 -18.92
N PRO A 292 19.80 -4.23 -19.55
CA PRO A 292 18.69 -5.12 -19.26
C PRO A 292 19.11 -6.53 -19.59
N ARG A 293 19.17 -7.41 -18.59
CA ARG A 293 19.41 -8.82 -18.83
C ARG A 293 18.20 -9.37 -19.56
N ILE A 294 18.41 -9.84 -20.76
CA ILE A 294 17.44 -10.65 -21.47
C ILE A 294 17.64 -12.08 -20.94
N SER A 295 16.62 -12.66 -20.33
CA SER A 295 16.67 -14.07 -19.95
C SER A 295 16.80 -14.96 -21.17
N GLU A 296 17.25 -16.22 -20.99
CA GLU A 296 17.37 -17.22 -22.08
C GLU A 296 16.04 -17.43 -22.82
N ASP A 297 14.91 -17.12 -22.19
CA ASP A 297 13.56 -17.19 -22.76
C ASP A 297 13.09 -15.86 -23.38
N GLY A 298 13.98 -14.91 -23.58
CA GLY A 298 13.70 -13.64 -24.26
C GLY A 298 12.87 -12.64 -23.45
N ARG A 299 12.68 -12.85 -22.16
CA ARG A 299 11.96 -11.93 -21.28
C ARG A 299 12.77 -10.69 -21.06
N LYS A 300 12.18 -9.57 -21.40
CA LYS A 300 12.69 -8.25 -20.99
C LYS A 300 12.12 -7.91 -19.63
N GLY A 301 12.95 -7.36 -18.74
CA GLY A 301 12.46 -6.81 -17.48
C GLY A 301 12.07 -7.83 -16.41
N ILE A 302 12.71 -9.01 -16.36
CA ILE A 302 12.64 -9.92 -15.19
C ILE A 302 13.18 -9.22 -13.95
N TRP A 303 13.99 -8.24 -14.14
CA TRP A 303 14.62 -7.45 -13.11
C TRP A 303 13.83 -6.16 -12.96
N GLU A 304 13.27 -5.94 -11.77
CA GLU A 304 12.57 -4.69 -11.49
C GLU A 304 13.53 -3.53 -11.52
N ASP A 305 13.47 -2.78 -12.59
CA ASP A 305 14.05 -1.45 -12.64
C ASP A 305 13.18 -0.42 -11.92
N VAL A 306 11.98 -0.81 -11.53
CA VAL A 306 11.07 0.06 -10.84
C VAL A 306 11.24 -0.12 -9.36
N PHE A 307 11.91 0.84 -8.76
CA PHE A 307 12.01 0.91 -7.32
C PHE A 307 10.67 1.29 -6.76
N THR A 308 10.08 0.33 -6.12
CA THR A 308 8.77 0.48 -5.57
C THR A 308 8.90 0.96 -4.15
N ASN A 309 8.26 2.04 -3.81
CA ASN A 309 7.97 2.38 -2.43
C ASN A 309 6.81 1.52 -1.94
N ARG A 310 7.14 0.30 -1.53
CA ARG A 310 6.17 -0.65 -1.00
C ARG A 310 6.00 -0.58 0.51
N ASP A 311 6.64 0.35 1.17
CA ASP A 311 6.68 0.47 2.63
C ASP A 311 5.50 1.23 3.21
N ILE A 312 4.57 1.65 2.37
CA ILE A 312 3.36 2.39 2.77
C ILE A 312 2.12 1.65 2.28
N SER A 313 1.27 1.24 3.21
CA SER A 313 -0.03 0.64 2.94
C SER A 313 -1.13 1.69 3.02
N HIS A 314 -2.12 1.63 2.14
CA HIS A 314 -3.25 2.55 2.09
C HIS A 314 -4.57 1.80 2.17
N ALA A 315 -5.61 2.52 2.61
CA ALA A 315 -6.98 2.07 2.56
C ALA A 315 -7.93 3.14 2.04
N ALA A 316 -8.95 2.70 1.30
CA ALA A 316 -10.09 3.50 0.90
C ALA A 316 -11.38 2.69 1.06
N VAL A 317 -12.52 3.36 1.16
CA VAL A 317 -13.85 2.76 1.26
C VAL A 317 -14.79 3.34 0.22
N THR A 318 -15.64 2.50 -0.35
CA THR A 318 -16.74 2.89 -1.22
C THR A 318 -18.07 2.44 -0.64
N GLU A 319 -19.11 3.29 -0.77
CA GLU A 319 -20.49 3.03 -0.35
C GLU A 319 -21.45 2.89 -1.55
N ASP A 320 -20.96 3.24 -2.73
CA ASP A 320 -21.74 3.37 -3.96
C ASP A 320 -21.28 2.42 -5.07
N SER A 321 -20.81 1.24 -4.66
CA SER A 321 -20.34 0.18 -5.58
C SER A 321 -19.20 0.63 -6.50
N GLY A 322 -18.23 1.36 -5.95
CA GLY A 322 -17.02 1.72 -6.65
C GLY A 322 -17.08 2.99 -7.48
N LYS A 323 -18.18 3.78 -7.41
CA LYS A 323 -18.25 5.06 -8.12
C LYS A 323 -17.40 6.12 -7.46
N THR A 324 -17.48 6.25 -6.13
CA THR A 324 -16.65 7.15 -5.32
C THR A 324 -15.90 6.39 -4.22
N PHE A 325 -14.79 6.95 -3.77
CA PHE A 325 -13.96 6.39 -2.70
C PHE A 325 -13.61 7.48 -1.70
N ILE A 326 -13.65 7.10 -0.43
CA ILE A 326 -13.35 7.96 0.73
C ILE A 326 -12.11 7.41 1.42
N GLY A 327 -11.33 8.28 2.02
CA GLY A 327 -10.13 7.93 2.79
C GLY A 327 -8.86 8.10 1.96
N CYS A 328 -8.43 7.11 1.21
CA CYS A 328 -7.12 7.05 0.54
C CYS A 328 -5.99 7.37 1.53
N ARG A 329 -6.07 6.78 2.72
CA ARG A 329 -5.20 7.07 3.87
C ARG A 329 -4.16 6.00 4.07
N GLU A 330 -3.00 6.41 4.55
CA GLU A 330 -1.92 5.52 4.97
C GLU A 330 -2.32 4.74 6.23
N THR A 331 -2.50 3.42 6.09
CA THR A 331 -2.84 2.53 7.21
C THR A 331 -1.62 2.04 7.97
N TYR A 332 -0.50 1.94 7.28
CA TYR A 332 0.76 1.54 7.89
C TYR A 332 1.95 2.10 7.12
N MET A 333 2.89 2.60 7.86
CA MET A 333 4.24 2.94 7.42
C MET A 333 5.25 2.39 8.43
N SER A 334 6.44 1.99 7.95
CA SER A 334 7.52 1.65 8.89
C SER A 334 7.97 2.90 9.65
N PRO A 335 8.00 2.89 10.99
CA PRO A 335 8.44 4.05 11.78
C PRO A 335 9.90 4.44 11.52
N ILE A 336 10.72 3.51 11.03
CA ILE A 336 12.13 3.78 10.70
C ILE A 336 12.38 4.08 9.22
N ARG A 337 11.33 4.26 8.39
CA ARG A 337 11.48 4.41 6.92
C ARG A 337 12.34 5.60 6.49
N ASN A 338 12.42 6.63 7.31
CA ASN A 338 13.27 7.80 7.06
C ASN A 338 14.72 7.63 7.52
N SER A 339 15.04 6.52 8.18
CA SER A 339 16.34 6.29 8.81
C SER A 339 17.30 5.54 7.90
N VAL A 340 18.59 5.78 8.08
CA VAL A 340 19.68 4.97 7.49
C VAL A 340 19.62 3.49 7.93
N TYR A 341 18.92 3.18 9.01
CA TYR A 341 18.68 1.80 9.47
C TYR A 341 17.56 1.10 8.69
N TYR A 342 16.74 1.84 7.94
CA TYR A 342 15.84 1.25 6.99
C TYR A 342 16.63 0.76 5.78
N ARG A 343 17.15 -0.42 5.90
CA ARG A 343 17.80 -1.09 4.78
C ARG A 343 16.72 -1.79 3.97
N SER A 344 16.48 -1.28 2.81
CA SER A 344 15.83 -2.07 1.79
C SER A 344 16.74 -3.22 1.40
N ALA A 345 16.13 -4.28 0.96
CA ALA A 345 16.67 -5.56 0.63
C ALA A 345 18.13 -5.55 0.11
N GLY A 346 19.02 -6.25 0.78
CA GLY A 346 20.24 -6.79 0.21
C GLY A 346 19.89 -7.88 -0.82
N ASN A 347 20.86 -8.60 -1.33
CA ASN A 347 20.63 -9.65 -2.31
C ASN A 347 19.53 -10.64 -1.88
N TYR A 348 19.01 -11.38 -2.85
CA TYR A 348 17.95 -12.38 -2.76
C TYR A 348 18.00 -13.31 -1.54
N ASN A 349 19.17 -13.56 -0.99
CA ASN A 349 19.38 -14.49 0.14
C ASN A 349 19.49 -13.79 1.52
N SER A 350 19.65 -12.49 1.58
CA SER A 350 19.87 -11.76 2.83
C SER A 350 18.92 -10.58 3.04
N SER A 351 18.03 -10.32 2.09
CA SER A 351 17.14 -9.19 2.14
C SER A 351 15.79 -9.54 2.72
N ALA A 352 15.45 -8.85 3.78
CA ALA A 352 14.07 -8.72 4.16
C ALA A 352 13.37 -7.83 3.14
N ASP A 353 12.42 -8.37 2.37
CA ASP A 353 11.46 -7.53 1.65
C ASP A 353 10.64 -6.74 2.69
N LYS A 354 11.00 -5.46 2.86
CA LYS A 354 10.39 -4.58 3.86
C LYS A 354 9.10 -3.94 3.37
N SER A 355 8.46 -4.55 2.41
CA SER A 355 7.22 -4.08 1.83
C SER A 355 6.05 -4.20 2.80
N ALA A 356 5.24 -3.16 2.90
CA ALA A 356 3.94 -3.14 3.57
C ALA A 356 2.82 -3.46 2.56
N HIS A 357 2.94 -4.58 1.84
CA HIS A 357 1.93 -5.10 0.92
C HIS A 357 1.45 -6.50 1.38
N GLN A 358 0.89 -7.34 0.52
CA GLN A 358 0.28 -8.62 0.88
C GLN A 358 -0.85 -8.44 1.90
N HIS A 359 -1.74 -7.51 1.57
CA HIS A 359 -2.88 -7.17 2.42
C HIS A 359 -3.84 -8.33 2.57
N GLN A 360 -4.34 -8.52 3.78
CA GLN A 360 -5.50 -9.35 4.07
C GLN A 360 -6.28 -8.72 5.21
N ALA A 361 -7.59 -8.57 5.06
CA ALA A 361 -8.44 -7.96 6.07
C ALA A 361 -9.56 -8.90 6.54
N ILE A 362 -9.94 -8.74 7.78
CA ILE A 362 -11.09 -9.40 8.40
C ILE A 362 -11.92 -8.34 9.10
N GLU A 363 -13.22 -8.35 8.87
CA GLU A 363 -14.17 -7.53 9.61
C GLU A 363 -14.40 -8.11 11.01
N LEU A 364 -14.11 -7.32 12.02
CA LEU A 364 -14.41 -7.59 13.43
C LEU A 364 -15.74 -6.94 13.83
N PRO A 365 -16.32 -7.32 14.98
CA PRO A 365 -17.50 -6.65 15.51
C PRO A 365 -17.28 -5.12 15.67
N TYR A 366 -18.39 -4.38 15.55
CA TYR A 366 -18.46 -2.92 15.77
C TYR A 366 -17.69 -2.07 14.75
N GLY A 367 -17.55 -2.53 13.50
CA GLY A 367 -16.91 -1.76 12.43
C GLY A 367 -15.39 -1.70 12.51
N LYS A 368 -14.80 -2.57 13.30
CA LYS A 368 -13.34 -2.70 13.37
C LYS A 368 -12.84 -3.61 12.24
N ILE A 369 -11.66 -3.29 11.76
CA ILE A 369 -10.95 -4.06 10.74
C ILE A 369 -9.64 -4.55 11.33
N LEU A 370 -9.43 -5.86 11.24
CA LEU A 370 -8.11 -6.44 11.45
C LEU A 370 -7.44 -6.53 10.07
N LEU A 371 -6.29 -5.91 9.92
CA LEU A 371 -5.52 -5.84 8.69
C LEU A 371 -4.14 -6.45 8.89
N SER A 372 -3.79 -7.44 8.08
CA SER A 372 -2.41 -7.92 7.96
C SER A 372 -1.73 -7.23 6.78
N VAL A 373 -0.49 -6.80 6.99
CA VAL A 373 0.37 -6.21 5.96
C VAL A 373 1.78 -6.79 6.07
N GLY A 374 2.50 -6.77 4.94
CA GLY A 374 3.87 -7.28 4.86
C GLY A 374 3.94 -8.80 4.76
N GLN A 375 5.08 -9.28 4.31
CA GLN A 375 5.30 -10.72 4.10
C GLN A 375 6.50 -11.26 4.86
N HIS A 376 7.42 -10.40 5.26
CA HIS A 376 8.63 -10.80 5.94
C HIS A 376 8.50 -10.59 7.46
N GLU A 377 9.19 -11.41 8.24
CA GLU A 377 9.23 -11.36 9.70
C GLU A 377 9.51 -9.94 10.27
N VAL A 378 10.36 -9.18 9.57
CA VAL A 378 10.72 -7.82 9.99
C VAL A 378 9.63 -6.78 9.71
N THR A 379 8.79 -7.02 8.70
CA THR A 379 7.82 -6.03 8.21
C THR A 379 6.37 -6.44 8.39
N ARG A 380 6.09 -7.74 8.52
CA ARG A 380 4.73 -8.22 8.70
C ARG A 380 4.13 -7.72 10.00
N ARG A 381 2.95 -7.13 9.90
CA ARG A 381 2.20 -6.55 11.03
C ARG A 381 0.74 -6.91 10.94
N ILE A 382 0.12 -7.07 12.08
CA ILE A 382 -1.33 -7.07 12.23
C ILE A 382 -1.72 -5.77 12.89
N LEU A 383 -2.65 -5.07 12.26
CA LEU A 383 -3.20 -3.81 12.73
C LEU A 383 -4.69 -3.97 13.01
N ILE A 384 -5.20 -3.15 13.91
CA ILE A 384 -6.65 -2.94 14.08
C ILE A 384 -6.92 -1.45 13.92
N PHE A 385 -7.96 -1.13 13.16
CA PHE A 385 -8.51 0.21 13.06
C PHE A 385 -10.04 0.16 12.95
N ASP A 386 -10.68 1.29 13.17
CA ASP A 386 -12.12 1.45 12.99
C ASP A 386 -12.39 2.07 11.61
N VAL A 387 -13.34 1.53 10.87
CA VAL A 387 -13.70 2.04 9.54
C VAL A 387 -14.03 3.54 9.57
N ARG A 388 -14.58 4.04 10.68
CA ARG A 388 -14.86 5.48 10.86
C ARG A 388 -13.64 6.38 10.68
N TRP A 389 -12.45 5.86 10.92
CA TRP A 389 -11.21 6.59 10.68
C TRP A 389 -11.03 7.00 9.20
N LEU A 390 -11.53 6.22 8.25
CA LEU A 390 -11.50 6.57 6.83
C LEU A 390 -12.42 7.75 6.48
N TYR A 391 -13.40 8.04 7.31
CA TYR A 391 -14.37 9.14 7.13
C TYR A 391 -13.95 10.46 7.77
N GLU A 392 -12.83 10.49 8.47
CA GLU A 392 -12.29 11.74 8.98
C GLU A 392 -12.00 12.70 7.82
N LYS A 393 -12.24 13.98 8.04
CA LYS A 393 -12.05 15.03 7.03
C LYS A 393 -10.86 15.94 7.34
N GLU A 394 -10.46 15.98 8.59
CA GLU A 394 -9.43 16.86 9.10
C GLU A 394 -8.21 16.05 9.53
N ARG A 395 -7.04 16.63 9.41
CA ARG A 395 -5.80 16.10 9.96
C ARG A 395 -4.82 17.21 10.27
N SER A 396 -4.11 17.08 11.39
CA SER A 396 -3.01 17.96 11.77
C SER A 396 -1.73 17.16 11.94
N GLU A 397 -0.58 17.79 11.67
CA GLU A 397 0.74 17.28 12.00
C GLU A 397 1.49 18.34 12.82
N LEU A 398 1.71 18.01 14.07
CA LEU A 398 2.36 18.88 15.05
C LEU A 398 3.80 18.41 15.36
N PHE A 399 4.26 17.36 14.69
CA PHE A 399 5.56 16.73 14.85
C PHE A 399 5.90 16.32 16.31
N ARG A 400 4.87 15.99 17.11
CA ARG A 400 5.06 15.54 18.50
C ARG A 400 5.76 14.18 18.58
N GLU A 401 5.63 13.37 17.56
CA GLU A 401 6.26 12.05 17.42
C GLU A 401 7.40 12.10 16.37
N GLY A 402 8.00 13.27 16.20
CA GLY A 402 9.06 13.48 15.22
C GLY A 402 8.56 13.30 13.78
N LEU A 403 9.26 12.47 13.00
CA LEU A 403 8.97 12.25 11.59
C LEU A 403 8.18 10.95 11.32
N GLU A 404 7.52 10.38 12.32
CA GLU A 404 6.84 9.08 12.17
C GLU A 404 5.69 9.10 11.18
N HIS A 405 4.99 10.23 11.04
CA HIS A 405 3.80 10.37 10.20
C HIS A 405 4.07 10.99 8.83
N VAL A 406 5.33 11.22 8.49
CA VAL A 406 5.75 11.84 7.24
C VAL A 406 6.85 11.01 6.58
N SER A 407 6.94 11.06 5.26
CA SER A 407 8.07 10.54 4.51
C SER A 407 9.03 11.67 4.18
N THR A 408 10.30 11.54 4.58
CA THR A 408 11.33 12.58 4.37
C THR A 408 12.62 12.01 3.80
N HIS A 409 12.61 10.75 3.38
CA HIS A 409 13.81 10.07 2.93
C HIS A 409 14.19 10.42 1.51
N GLY A 410 15.49 10.54 1.33
CA GLY A 410 16.17 10.48 0.05
C GLY A 410 16.97 9.19 -0.09
N TYR A 411 17.46 8.91 -1.29
CA TYR A 411 18.18 7.67 -1.61
C TYR A 411 19.67 7.90 -1.74
N ILE A 412 20.45 6.90 -1.30
CA ILE A 412 21.91 6.88 -1.39
C ILE A 412 22.32 5.99 -2.55
N LYS A 413 23.23 6.47 -3.41
CA LYS A 413 23.79 5.77 -4.59
C LYS A 413 24.66 4.54 -4.23
N SER A 414 24.49 3.95 -3.08
CA SER A 414 25.24 2.75 -2.72
C SER A 414 24.43 1.51 -3.05
N TYR A 415 24.87 0.76 -4.02
CA TYR A 415 24.43 -0.61 -4.21
C TYR A 415 24.95 -1.46 -3.04
N CYS A 416 24.14 -2.42 -2.63
CA CYS A 416 24.67 -3.52 -1.86
C CYS A 416 25.61 -4.32 -2.78
N GLU A 417 26.88 -4.45 -2.47
CA GLU A 417 27.92 -5.13 -3.28
C GLU A 417 27.58 -6.60 -3.62
N SER A 418 26.54 -7.14 -3.02
CA SER A 418 26.08 -8.51 -3.24
C SER A 418 25.21 -8.72 -4.47
N HIS A 419 24.98 -7.71 -5.31
CA HIS A 419 24.17 -7.80 -6.53
C HIS A 419 24.91 -8.38 -7.72
N THR A 420 25.74 -9.32 -7.52
CA THR A 420 26.61 -9.82 -8.58
C THR A 420 25.86 -10.54 -9.72
N ASN A 421 24.62 -10.99 -9.54
CA ASN A 421 23.98 -11.82 -10.58
C ASN A 421 22.47 -11.64 -10.79
N GLU A 422 21.76 -10.91 -9.97
CA GLU A 422 20.30 -10.97 -9.98
C GLU A 422 19.70 -9.58 -9.81
N GLY A 423 19.87 -8.67 -10.66
CA GLY A 423 19.26 -7.34 -10.72
C GLY A 423 18.72 -6.71 -9.42
N PRO A 424 18.43 -5.46 -9.39
CA PRO A 424 17.85 -4.81 -8.23
C PRO A 424 16.43 -5.35 -7.99
N GLY A 425 16.20 -6.02 -6.87
CA GLY A 425 14.88 -6.42 -6.42
C GLY A 425 14.11 -5.24 -5.79
N HIS A 426 12.94 -5.54 -5.30
CA HIS A 426 12.06 -4.59 -4.64
C HIS A 426 12.75 -3.83 -3.50
N CYS A 427 12.61 -2.51 -3.45
CA CYS A 427 13.04 -1.68 -2.31
C CYS A 427 14.54 -1.74 -1.97
N GLN A 428 15.44 -1.64 -2.93
CA GLN A 428 16.87 -1.89 -2.71
C GLN A 428 17.73 -0.68 -2.33
N TRP A 429 17.19 0.52 -2.41
CA TRP A 429 17.98 1.71 -2.14
C TRP A 429 18.15 1.96 -0.64
N ASN A 430 19.38 2.20 -0.22
CA ASN A 430 19.63 2.74 1.10
C ASN A 430 19.07 4.16 1.18
N ARG A 431 18.62 4.55 2.36
CA ARG A 431 17.92 5.80 2.61
C ARG A 431 18.58 6.63 3.66
N VAL A 432 18.28 7.91 3.65
CA VAL A 432 18.62 8.86 4.70
C VAL A 432 17.51 9.89 4.78
N SER A 433 17.17 10.36 5.98
CA SER A 433 16.30 11.51 6.11
C SER A 433 16.94 12.74 5.47
N THR A 434 16.16 13.50 4.73
CA THR A 434 16.60 14.76 4.12
C THR A 434 16.01 15.98 4.82
N VAL A 435 15.09 15.77 5.76
CA VAL A 435 14.52 16.78 6.66
C VAL A 435 15.00 16.50 8.06
N TYR A 436 15.38 17.52 8.79
CA TYR A 436 16.00 17.39 10.09
C TYR A 436 15.18 18.08 11.18
N PRO A 437 14.83 17.38 12.27
CA PRO A 437 14.34 18.05 13.48
C PRO A 437 15.45 18.89 14.09
N VAL A 438 15.19 20.19 14.26
CA VAL A 438 16.15 21.15 14.79
C VAL A 438 15.44 22.13 15.74
N PRO A 439 16.17 22.81 16.64
CA PRO A 439 15.59 23.90 17.43
C PRO A 439 15.02 25.02 16.55
N ASP A 440 13.97 25.69 17.03
CA ASP A 440 13.34 26.83 16.36
C ASP A 440 14.38 27.91 16.03
N PRO A 441 14.59 28.25 14.75
CA PRO A 441 15.61 29.22 14.32
C PRO A 441 15.36 30.65 14.80
N SER A 442 14.13 30.98 15.20
CA SER A 442 13.81 32.30 15.75
C SER A 442 14.31 32.51 17.17
N GLY A 443 14.68 31.43 17.87
CA GLY A 443 15.10 31.46 19.27
C GLY A 443 13.95 31.76 20.26
N ASN A 444 12.72 31.86 19.78
CA ASN A 444 11.56 32.25 20.59
C ASN A 444 10.79 31.06 21.18
N SER A 445 11.22 29.84 20.87
CA SER A 445 10.57 28.60 21.28
C SER A 445 11.60 27.51 21.50
N TYR A 446 11.32 26.62 22.46
CA TYR A 446 12.09 25.37 22.67
C TYR A 446 11.53 24.23 21.82
N ARG A 447 10.56 24.49 20.96
CA ARG A 447 9.94 23.50 20.09
C ARG A 447 10.90 23.10 18.98
N GLU A 448 10.96 21.81 18.65
CA GLU A 448 11.60 21.32 17.45
C GLU A 448 10.76 21.66 16.21
N VAL A 449 11.44 22.01 15.13
CA VAL A 449 10.86 22.33 13.83
C VAL A 449 11.58 21.53 12.73
N GLN A 450 10.95 21.36 11.59
CA GLN A 450 11.45 20.52 10.52
C GLN A 450 12.21 21.38 9.49
N GLN A 451 13.53 21.19 9.38
CA GLN A 451 14.40 21.95 8.48
C GLN A 451 14.55 21.28 7.12
N PHE A 452 14.33 22.03 6.06
CA PHE A 452 14.55 21.66 4.67
C PHE A 452 15.84 22.30 4.16
N VAL A 453 16.74 21.48 3.62
CA VAL A 453 18.07 21.92 3.17
C VAL A 453 18.34 21.42 1.73
N TYR A 454 19.45 21.83 1.15
CA TYR A 454 20.02 21.20 -0.03
C TYR A 454 21.43 20.71 0.28
N SER A 455 21.69 19.43 0.01
CA SER A 455 22.99 18.81 0.21
C SER A 455 23.68 18.54 -1.13
N ASP A 456 24.94 18.92 -1.22
CA ASP A 456 25.82 18.61 -2.34
C ASP A 456 26.60 17.30 -2.16
N ASP A 457 26.16 16.43 -1.23
CA ASP A 457 26.76 15.12 -1.01
C ASP A 457 26.62 14.24 -2.26
N PRO A 458 27.74 13.88 -2.93
CA PRO A 458 27.70 13.11 -4.18
C PRO A 458 27.17 11.69 -4.01
N ARG A 459 27.03 11.20 -2.78
CA ARG A 459 26.45 9.89 -2.49
C ARG A 459 24.92 9.90 -2.59
N LEU A 460 24.28 11.05 -2.50
CA LEU A 460 22.83 11.17 -2.66
C LEU A 460 22.44 11.08 -4.14
N VAL A 461 21.27 10.50 -4.39
CA VAL A 461 20.64 10.50 -5.71
C VAL A 461 20.19 11.90 -6.07
N SER A 462 19.59 12.61 -5.11
CA SER A 462 19.21 14.02 -5.21
C SER A 462 19.65 14.75 -3.95
N GLY A 463 20.15 15.97 -4.10
CA GLY A 463 20.51 16.85 -2.99
C GLY A 463 19.30 17.54 -2.35
N LEU A 464 18.12 17.37 -2.92
CA LEU A 464 16.88 17.99 -2.44
C LEU A 464 16.45 17.41 -1.10
N SER A 465 15.95 18.28 -0.23
CA SER A 465 15.19 17.92 0.96
C SER A 465 13.70 17.98 0.63
N GLY A 466 12.96 17.01 1.09
CA GLY A 466 11.52 16.96 0.82
C GLY A 466 10.74 16.20 1.87
N MET A 467 9.43 16.41 1.88
CA MET A 467 8.47 15.78 2.77
C MET A 467 7.19 15.43 2.01
N ALA A 468 6.68 14.22 2.22
CA ALA A 468 5.34 13.83 1.80
C ALA A 468 4.50 13.50 3.03
N TRP A 469 3.34 14.13 3.14
CA TRP A 469 2.39 13.97 4.22
C TRP A 469 1.01 13.62 3.67
N ASN A 470 0.44 12.51 4.13
CA ASN A 470 -0.89 12.05 3.74
C ASN A 470 -1.98 12.71 4.60
N TYR A 471 -3.13 12.99 4.00
CA TYR A 471 -4.36 13.40 4.68
C TYR A 471 -5.58 12.76 4.01
N PRO A 472 -6.78 12.80 4.65
CA PRO A 472 -8.00 12.24 4.05
C PRO A 472 -8.28 12.84 2.68
N ALA A 473 -8.44 12.01 1.66
CA ALA A 473 -8.67 12.44 0.29
C ALA A 473 -9.92 13.31 0.19
N CYS A 474 -9.82 14.40 -0.55
CA CYS A 474 -10.92 15.33 -0.79
C CYS A 474 -10.78 16.07 -2.12
N GLU A 475 -11.92 16.45 -2.69
CA GLU A 475 -11.97 17.25 -3.92
C GLU A 475 -11.72 18.73 -3.66
N SER A 476 -12.01 19.20 -2.45
CA SER A 476 -11.73 20.58 -2.01
C SER A 476 -11.35 20.60 -0.54
N GLY A 477 -10.59 21.59 -0.13
CA GLY A 477 -10.16 21.70 1.26
C GLY A 477 -9.28 22.92 1.50
N HIS A 478 -8.97 23.10 2.79
CA HIS A 478 -8.11 24.16 3.28
C HIS A 478 -6.92 23.53 4.02
N ILE A 479 -5.71 24.04 3.73
CA ILE A 479 -4.47 23.61 4.39
C ILE A 479 -3.77 24.85 4.92
N GLU A 480 -3.28 24.79 6.16
CA GLU A 480 -2.43 25.80 6.77
C GLU A 480 -1.04 25.21 7.06
N LEU A 481 -0.01 25.97 6.74
CA LEU A 481 1.40 25.64 6.98
C LEU A 481 2.05 26.75 7.79
N GLU A 482 2.62 26.42 8.95
CA GLU A 482 3.49 27.36 9.67
C GLU A 482 4.92 27.24 9.12
N LEU A 483 5.34 28.23 8.36
CA LEU A 483 6.59 28.26 7.62
C LEU A 483 7.51 29.39 8.07
N TYR A 484 8.82 29.14 7.98
CA TYR A 484 9.86 30.14 8.19
C TYR A 484 10.92 29.99 7.10
N ARG A 485 11.21 31.04 6.37
CA ARG A 485 12.24 31.05 5.34
C ARG A 485 13.50 31.73 5.87
N ALA A 486 14.59 30.94 6.04
CA ALA A 486 15.88 31.52 6.38
C ALA A 486 16.68 31.95 5.15
N LYS A 487 16.60 31.13 4.06
CA LYS A 487 17.27 31.40 2.79
C LYS A 487 16.43 30.96 1.61
N SER A 488 16.40 29.67 1.29
CA SER A 488 15.58 29.14 0.19
C SER A 488 14.15 28.89 0.61
N GLY A 489 13.20 29.04 -0.34
CA GLY A 489 11.79 28.70 -0.15
C GLY A 489 11.49 27.22 -0.42
N LEU A 490 10.19 26.93 -0.53
CA LEU A 490 9.66 25.59 -0.75
C LEU A 490 8.78 25.53 -2.00
N ARG A 491 8.92 24.46 -2.77
CA ARG A 491 7.86 24.03 -3.70
C ARG A 491 6.82 23.29 -2.91
N ILE A 492 5.56 23.65 -3.09
CA ILE A 492 4.40 23.09 -2.44
C ILE A 492 3.53 22.44 -3.51
N SER A 493 3.24 21.14 -3.36
CA SER A 493 2.44 20.40 -4.33
C SER A 493 1.37 19.58 -3.63
N LEU A 494 0.20 19.45 -4.28
CA LEU A 494 -0.87 18.55 -3.85
C LEU A 494 -0.98 17.40 -4.85
N ALA A 495 -1.12 16.17 -4.35
CA ALA A 495 -1.20 14.96 -5.16
C ALA A 495 -2.27 13.99 -4.63
N ASP A 496 -2.68 13.06 -5.48
CA ASP A 496 -3.58 11.95 -5.13
C ASP A 496 -2.83 10.65 -4.79
N THR A 497 -1.51 10.68 -4.86
CA THR A 497 -0.62 9.55 -4.62
C THR A 497 0.64 9.99 -3.89
N TRP A 498 1.27 9.05 -3.20
CA TRP A 498 2.59 9.29 -2.61
C TRP A 498 3.64 9.46 -3.72
N ILE A 499 4.43 10.50 -3.61
CA ILE A 499 5.56 10.81 -4.50
C ILE A 499 6.83 10.85 -3.64
N ASN A 500 7.93 10.35 -4.17
CA ASN A 500 9.21 10.42 -3.47
C ASN A 500 9.52 11.86 -3.02
N PRO A 501 9.80 12.10 -1.73
CA PRO A 501 10.08 13.44 -1.21
C PRO A 501 11.18 14.20 -1.97
N THR A 502 12.16 13.50 -2.51
CA THR A 502 13.32 14.09 -3.20
C THR A 502 13.26 13.96 -4.71
N ASP A 503 12.11 13.60 -5.28
CA ASP A 503 11.93 13.49 -6.73
C ASP A 503 11.95 14.87 -7.38
N GLU A 504 12.85 15.08 -8.32
CA GLU A 504 12.97 16.33 -9.07
C GLU A 504 11.84 16.52 -10.10
N THR A 505 11.14 15.43 -10.44
CA THR A 505 10.04 15.42 -11.40
C THR A 505 8.66 15.39 -10.73
N VAL A 506 8.57 15.73 -9.45
CA VAL A 506 7.32 15.71 -8.67
C VAL A 506 6.15 16.42 -9.35
N TYR A 507 6.42 17.50 -10.07
CA TYR A 507 5.41 18.27 -10.80
C TYR A 507 4.68 17.46 -11.88
N ALA A 508 5.30 16.38 -12.39
CA ALA A 508 4.67 15.50 -13.36
C ALA A 508 3.48 14.72 -12.80
N PHE A 509 3.50 14.50 -11.51
CA PHE A 509 2.49 13.70 -10.80
C PHE A 509 1.60 14.56 -9.90
N ALA A 510 2.00 15.80 -9.64
CA ALA A 510 1.21 16.72 -8.84
C ALA A 510 -0.11 17.11 -9.54
N LYS A 511 -1.14 17.34 -8.74
CA LYS A 511 -2.42 17.90 -9.21
C LYS A 511 -2.41 19.40 -9.17
N PHE A 512 -1.71 19.97 -8.21
CA PHE A 512 -1.40 21.39 -8.09
C PHE A 512 0.04 21.55 -7.64
N SER A 513 0.71 22.61 -8.07
CA SER A 513 2.06 22.94 -7.61
C SER A 513 2.31 24.45 -7.73
N PHE A 514 2.97 25.03 -6.73
CA PHE A 514 3.45 26.41 -6.75
C PHE A 514 4.74 26.54 -5.94
N GLU A 515 5.43 27.65 -6.14
CA GLU A 515 6.67 27.96 -5.43
C GLU A 515 6.40 29.05 -4.38
N ALA A 516 6.72 28.74 -3.13
CA ALA A 516 6.69 29.69 -2.03
C ALA A 516 8.14 30.18 -1.79
N ASP A 517 8.59 31.08 -2.63
CA ASP A 517 9.91 31.72 -2.63
C ASP A 517 9.92 33.06 -1.84
N GLU A 518 10.89 33.92 -2.09
CA GLU A 518 11.01 35.23 -1.46
C GLU A 518 9.87 36.20 -1.78
N SER A 519 9.15 35.97 -2.85
CA SER A 519 7.97 36.78 -3.21
C SER A 519 6.73 36.40 -2.38
N VAL A 520 6.73 35.21 -1.81
CA VAL A 520 5.64 34.64 -0.98
C VAL A 520 6.02 34.68 0.50
N LEU A 521 7.21 34.17 0.85
CA LEU A 521 7.66 33.99 2.22
C LEU A 521 8.64 35.10 2.62
N PRO A 522 8.33 35.95 3.63
CA PRO A 522 9.28 36.90 4.19
C PRO A 522 10.49 36.17 4.79
N GLU A 523 11.63 36.85 4.82
CA GLU A 523 12.85 36.27 5.39
C GLU A 523 12.83 36.38 6.92
N LYS A 524 13.19 35.26 7.57
CA LYS A 524 13.38 35.17 9.04
C LYS A 524 12.17 35.54 9.88
N GLU A 525 11.00 35.22 9.37
CA GLU A 525 9.72 35.43 10.05
C GLU A 525 8.85 34.15 9.96
N TRP A 526 8.21 33.76 11.07
CA TRP A 526 7.19 32.73 11.05
C TRP A 526 5.89 33.30 10.50
N ILE A 527 5.35 32.60 9.50
CA ILE A 527 4.06 32.96 8.89
C ILE A 527 3.17 31.71 8.79
N THR A 528 1.88 31.95 8.79
CA THR A 528 0.89 30.92 8.40
C THR A 528 0.50 31.15 6.95
N LEU A 529 0.93 30.23 6.08
CA LEU A 529 0.52 30.18 4.69
C LEU A 529 -0.73 29.31 4.60
N TRP A 530 -1.83 29.88 4.13
CA TRP A 530 -3.04 29.11 3.84
C TRP A 530 -3.11 28.74 2.36
N ILE A 531 -3.76 27.62 2.08
CA ILE A 531 -3.98 27.06 0.74
C ILE A 531 -5.43 26.60 0.67
N GLU A 532 -6.19 27.10 -0.27
CA GLU A 532 -7.52 26.63 -0.63
C GLU A 532 -7.48 26.00 -2.01
N PHE A 533 -8.05 24.83 -2.16
CA PHE A 533 -8.06 24.12 -3.43
C PHE A 533 -9.42 23.50 -3.74
N ASP A 534 -9.70 23.37 -5.03
CA ASP A 534 -10.89 22.73 -5.57
C ASP A 534 -10.53 22.00 -6.87
N THR A 535 -10.46 20.66 -6.83
CA THR A 535 -10.07 19.82 -7.98
C THR A 535 -11.13 19.78 -9.06
N VAL A 536 -12.40 20.04 -8.72
CA VAL A 536 -13.52 20.09 -9.68
C VAL A 536 -13.46 21.38 -10.47
N LYS A 537 -13.28 22.52 -9.79
CA LYS A 537 -13.06 23.82 -10.44
C LYS A 537 -11.69 23.94 -11.09
N GLY A 538 -10.76 23.07 -10.70
CA GLY A 538 -9.38 23.08 -11.21
C GLY A 538 -8.55 24.26 -10.72
N LYS A 539 -8.81 24.78 -9.53
CA LYS A 539 -8.17 25.96 -8.98
C LYS A 539 -7.60 25.73 -7.58
N LEU A 540 -6.47 26.35 -7.33
CA LEU A 540 -5.85 26.48 -6.02
C LEU A 540 -5.51 27.94 -5.79
N GLU A 541 -5.82 28.46 -4.60
CA GLU A 541 -5.46 29.79 -4.14
C GLU A 541 -4.62 29.68 -2.87
N TYR A 542 -3.69 30.62 -2.65
CA TYR A 542 -2.89 30.67 -1.44
C TYR A 542 -2.60 32.10 -0.99
N GLY A 543 -2.35 32.26 0.30
CA GLY A 543 -2.11 33.56 0.88
C GLY A 543 -1.64 33.52 2.34
N ILE A 544 -1.46 34.70 2.93
CA ILE A 544 -1.00 34.93 4.32
C ILE A 544 -1.99 35.89 5.00
N GLY A 545 -2.45 35.53 6.21
CA GLY A 545 -3.52 36.27 6.87
C GLY A 545 -4.75 36.38 5.98
N ASP A 546 -5.34 37.54 5.84
CA ASP A 546 -6.50 37.79 4.98
C ASP A 546 -6.14 38.08 3.51
N LYS A 547 -4.85 38.05 3.16
CA LYS A 547 -4.39 38.44 1.83
C LYS A 547 -4.12 37.23 0.95
N LYS A 548 -4.87 37.09 -0.17
CA LYS A 548 -4.50 36.23 -1.27
C LYS A 548 -3.21 36.74 -1.93
N ILE A 549 -2.24 35.84 -2.11
CA ILE A 549 -0.95 36.13 -2.73
C ILE A 549 -0.89 35.61 -4.15
N GLY A 550 -1.44 34.41 -4.38
CA GLY A 550 -1.38 33.79 -5.69
C GLY A 550 -2.41 32.70 -5.92
N GLU A 551 -2.35 32.12 -7.09
CA GLU A 551 -3.19 30.99 -7.52
C GLU A 551 -2.43 30.04 -8.44
N ALA A 552 -2.90 28.81 -8.55
CA ALA A 552 -2.39 27.81 -9.47
C ALA A 552 -3.54 27.02 -10.11
N ASP A 553 -3.35 26.67 -11.39
CA ASP A 553 -4.27 25.81 -12.11
C ASP A 553 -3.97 24.32 -11.86
N LYS A 554 -5.01 23.50 -11.99
CA LYS A 554 -4.87 22.04 -11.93
C LYS A 554 -4.02 21.53 -13.08
N LEU A 555 -3.00 20.75 -12.78
CA LEU A 555 -2.03 20.22 -13.75
C LEU A 555 -2.52 18.93 -14.43
N SER A 556 -3.31 18.12 -13.73
CA SER A 556 -3.83 16.85 -14.24
C SER A 556 -5.10 16.43 -13.49
N ASP A 557 -5.84 15.45 -14.03
CA ASP A 557 -7.05 14.96 -13.38
C ASP A 557 -6.78 14.31 -12.03
N ALA A 558 -7.72 14.53 -11.10
CA ALA A 558 -7.68 14.02 -9.73
C ALA A 558 -8.96 13.21 -9.42
N PRO A 559 -9.11 12.01 -9.98
CA PRO A 559 -10.35 11.23 -9.87
C PRO A 559 -10.67 10.75 -8.44
N LEU A 560 -9.72 10.84 -7.54
CA LEU A 560 -9.87 10.51 -6.11
C LEU A 560 -9.80 11.78 -5.23
N GLY A 561 -9.78 12.98 -5.82
CA GLY A 561 -9.39 14.19 -5.12
C GLY A 561 -7.88 14.21 -4.85
N VAL A 562 -7.44 14.96 -3.86
CA VAL A 562 -6.04 14.98 -3.39
C VAL A 562 -5.93 14.49 -1.96
N SER A 563 -4.87 13.77 -1.65
CA SER A 563 -4.63 13.14 -0.35
C SER A 563 -3.19 13.31 0.16
N TYR A 564 -2.35 14.01 -0.58
CA TYR A 564 -0.96 14.26 -0.24
C TYR A 564 -0.57 15.71 -0.38
N LEU A 565 0.11 16.21 0.65
CA LEU A 565 0.91 17.41 0.60
C LEU A 565 2.38 17.02 0.40
N HIS A 566 3.02 17.57 -0.60
CA HIS A 566 4.43 17.37 -0.88
C HIS A 566 5.15 18.70 -0.79
N LEU A 567 6.18 18.77 0.05
CA LEU A 567 7.03 19.93 0.24
C LEU A 567 8.44 19.61 -0.20
N GLN A 568 9.10 20.52 -0.93
CA GLN A 568 10.46 20.29 -1.42
C GLN A 568 11.22 21.61 -1.46
N THR A 569 12.49 21.61 -1.04
CA THR A 569 13.33 22.81 -1.12
C THR A 569 13.45 23.33 -2.55
N LEU A 570 13.46 24.65 -2.73
CA LEU A 570 13.74 25.30 -4.01
C LEU A 570 15.23 25.48 -4.27
N ALA A 571 16.10 25.23 -3.28
CA ALA A 571 17.55 25.32 -3.45
C ALA A 571 18.02 24.38 -4.56
N ARG A 572 19.03 24.85 -5.34
CA ARG A 572 19.69 24.08 -6.40
C ARG A 572 21.20 23.93 -6.18
N GLU A 573 21.67 24.51 -5.12
CA GLU A 573 23.05 24.44 -4.63
C GLU A 573 23.05 24.31 -3.11
N ARG A 574 24.19 24.02 -2.53
CA ARG A 574 24.36 23.83 -1.08
C ARG A 574 23.70 24.95 -0.27
N ASP A 575 22.71 24.57 0.52
CA ASP A 575 21.97 25.45 1.41
C ASP A 575 21.59 24.69 2.69
N PHE A 576 22.23 25.06 3.80
CA PHE A 576 21.95 24.49 5.12
C PHE A 576 21.14 25.41 6.02
N GLU A 577 20.74 26.58 5.53
CA GLU A 577 19.78 27.45 6.22
C GLU A 577 18.34 27.14 5.78
N GLY A 578 18.08 27.14 4.51
CA GLY A 578 16.86 26.67 3.86
C GLY A 578 15.55 27.27 4.37
N ALA A 579 14.57 26.38 4.57
CA ALA A 579 13.27 26.70 5.14
C ALA A 579 12.90 25.76 6.28
N TYR A 580 11.94 26.18 7.10
CA TYR A 580 11.48 25.41 8.25
C TYR A 580 9.97 25.31 8.27
N LEU A 581 9.49 24.17 8.76
CA LEU A 581 8.07 23.89 8.97
C LEU A 581 7.83 23.54 10.43
N ARG A 582 6.83 24.16 11.04
CA ARG A 582 6.46 23.93 12.43
C ARG A 582 5.21 23.06 12.56
N GLU A 583 4.25 23.25 11.67
CA GLU A 583 2.94 22.65 11.79
C GLU A 583 2.23 22.58 10.44
N ILE A 584 1.39 21.54 10.27
CA ILE A 584 0.48 21.37 9.14
C ILE A 584 -0.92 21.15 9.69
N ARG A 585 -1.92 21.87 9.16
CA ARG A 585 -3.33 21.63 9.45
C ARG A 585 -4.11 21.52 8.13
N LYS A 586 -4.95 20.51 8.03
CA LYS A 586 -5.92 20.33 6.95
C LYS A 586 -7.33 20.24 7.52
N SER A 587 -8.19 21.13 7.09
CA SER A 587 -9.62 21.19 7.44
C SER A 587 -10.53 21.06 6.21
#